data_19bab5eb17d7c5aa897f0cacae6f1ec0
#
_entry.id   19bab5eb17d7c5aa897f0cacae6f1ec0
#
_cell.length_a   1.000
_cell.length_b   1.000
_cell.length_c   1.000
_cell.angle_alpha   90.00
_cell.angle_beta   90.00
_cell.angle_gamma   90.00
#
_symmetry.space_group_name_H-M   'P 1'
#
loop_
_entity.id
_entity.type
_entity.pdbx_description
1 polymer ?
#
loop_
_entity_poly.entity_id
_entity_poly.type
_entity_poly.pdbx_seq_one_letter_code
_entity_poly.pdbx_strand_id
1 'polypeptide(L)'
;MLPKSYQEALEVACAEANIHMVAKYDANNTAALRRLVAGGAQLRAFPRPVLEACYKAAHELYGELSEKSPDFKKIYAAWSKFRDDQYLWFRVAENTYDNFVYSVKRPAAAPAKKG
;
A
#
# COMPACT_ATOMS: atom_id res chain seq x y z
N MET A 1 -10.89 31.53 9.65
CA MET A 1 -9.79 30.90 8.85
C MET A 1 -8.54 30.96 9.72
N LEU A 2 -7.73 29.89 9.80
CA LEU A 2 -6.49 29.88 10.60
C LEU A 2 -5.45 30.85 10.01
N PRO A 3 -4.59 31.48 10.85
CA PRO A 3 -3.44 32.23 10.37
C PRO A 3 -2.55 31.35 9.48
N LYS A 4 -1.87 31.97 8.50
CA LYS A 4 -1.09 31.24 7.49
C LYS A 4 -0.01 30.36 8.11
N SER A 5 0.71 30.83 9.13
CA SER A 5 1.71 30.04 9.87
C SER A 5 1.13 28.78 10.52
N TYR A 6 -0.12 28.81 10.96
CA TYR A 6 -0.77 27.63 11.54
C TYR A 6 -1.24 26.66 10.47
N GLN A 7 -1.64 27.15 9.28
CA GLN A 7 -1.93 26.29 8.14
C GLN A 7 -0.67 25.52 7.69
N GLU A 8 0.44 26.23 7.56
CA GLU A 8 1.74 25.64 7.21
C GLU A 8 2.21 24.61 8.25
N ALA A 9 2.08 24.93 9.54
CA ALA A 9 2.42 24.00 10.61
C ALA A 9 1.55 22.74 10.57
N LEU A 10 0.26 22.86 10.28
CA LEU A 10 -0.65 21.74 10.14
C LEU A 10 -0.30 20.87 8.92
N GLU A 11 0.00 21.49 7.80
CA GLU A 11 0.42 20.76 6.59
C GLU A 11 1.70 19.94 6.82
N VAL A 12 2.70 20.54 7.45
CA VAL A 12 3.96 19.84 7.80
C VAL A 12 3.69 18.69 8.78
N ALA A 13 2.90 18.93 9.81
CA ALA A 13 2.55 17.89 10.79
C ALA A 13 1.79 16.72 10.15
N CYS A 14 0.87 17.00 9.22
CA CYS A 14 0.17 15.96 8.48
C CYS A 14 1.11 15.16 7.56
N ALA A 15 2.03 15.83 6.87
CA ALA A 15 3.01 15.17 6.01
C ALA A 15 3.96 14.28 6.83
N GLU A 16 4.48 14.78 7.95
CA GLU A 16 5.31 14.01 8.87
C GLU A 16 4.58 12.79 9.44
N ALA A 17 3.36 12.99 9.93
CA ALA A 17 2.54 11.91 10.47
C ALA A 17 2.29 10.80 9.44
N ASN A 18 2.04 11.16 8.18
CA ASN A 18 1.84 10.21 7.10
C ASN A 18 3.10 9.37 6.82
N ILE A 19 4.26 10.02 6.66
CA ILE A 19 5.54 9.34 6.42
C ILE A 19 5.91 8.46 7.61
N HIS A 20 5.79 8.99 8.84
CA HIS A 20 6.11 8.25 10.06
C HIS A 20 5.22 7.02 10.22
N MET A 21 3.93 7.15 9.93
CA MET A 21 2.96 6.05 10.02
C MET A 21 3.35 4.93 9.06
N VAL A 22 3.60 5.21 7.79
CA VAL A 22 3.99 4.20 6.79
C VAL A 22 5.28 3.51 7.19
N ALA A 23 6.34 4.27 7.52
CA ALA A 23 7.62 3.71 7.92
C ALA A 23 7.52 2.83 9.18
N LYS A 24 6.73 3.25 10.17
CA LYS A 24 6.51 2.51 11.41
C LYS A 24 5.73 1.21 11.18
N TYR A 25 4.72 1.24 10.30
CA TYR A 25 3.98 0.04 9.90
C TYR A 25 4.90 -0.98 9.24
N ASP A 26 5.67 -0.57 8.25
CA ASP A 26 6.56 -1.48 7.51
C ASP A 26 7.63 -2.09 8.41
N ALA A 27 8.25 -1.28 9.28
CA ALA A 27 9.25 -1.76 10.22
C ALA A 27 8.67 -2.77 11.24
N ASN A 28 7.48 -2.50 11.78
CA ASN A 28 6.90 -3.33 12.85
C ASN A 28 6.16 -4.56 12.32
N ASN A 29 5.51 -4.46 11.16
CA ASN A 29 4.66 -5.53 10.63
C ASN A 29 5.46 -6.80 10.31
N THR A 30 6.69 -6.69 9.87
CA THR A 30 7.54 -7.86 9.62
C THR A 30 7.75 -8.70 10.88
N ALA A 31 8.06 -8.06 12.00
CA ALA A 31 8.24 -8.75 13.28
C ALA A 31 6.91 -9.28 13.84
N ALA A 32 5.82 -8.52 13.68
CA ALA A 32 4.48 -8.93 14.09
C ALA A 32 4.00 -10.15 13.31
N LEU A 33 4.18 -10.17 12.00
CA LEU A 33 3.84 -11.29 11.14
C LEU A 33 4.57 -12.58 11.56
N ARG A 34 5.87 -12.47 11.83
CA ARG A 34 6.66 -13.63 12.32
C ARG A 34 6.11 -14.18 13.63
N ARG A 35 5.72 -13.30 14.57
CA ARG A 35 5.10 -13.75 15.84
C ARG A 35 3.76 -14.43 15.63
N LEU A 36 2.92 -13.92 14.74
CA LEU A 36 1.64 -14.54 14.40
C LEU A 36 1.82 -15.93 13.82
N VAL A 37 2.72 -16.09 12.87
CA VAL A 37 3.02 -17.40 12.26
C VAL A 37 3.61 -18.37 13.29
N ALA A 38 4.54 -17.91 14.12
CA ALA A 38 5.09 -18.72 15.21
C ALA A 38 4.01 -19.13 16.25
N GLY A 39 2.99 -18.30 16.43
CA GLY A 39 1.80 -18.62 17.26
C GLY A 39 0.76 -19.52 16.60
N GLY A 40 1.04 -20.04 15.38
CA GLY A 40 0.17 -20.99 14.69
C GLY A 40 -0.81 -20.35 13.69
N ALA A 41 -0.74 -19.04 13.44
CA ALA A 41 -1.55 -18.41 12.41
C ALA A 41 -1.15 -18.89 11.00
N GLN A 42 -2.15 -19.24 10.20
CA GLN A 42 -1.95 -19.69 8.84
C GLN A 42 -2.20 -18.53 7.85
N LEU A 43 -1.19 -18.17 7.09
CA LEU A 43 -1.33 -17.20 6.01
C LEU A 43 -1.98 -17.87 4.80
N ARG A 44 -3.10 -17.35 4.36
CA ARG A 44 -3.81 -17.83 3.17
C ARG A 44 -4.12 -16.67 2.25
N ALA A 45 -3.73 -16.81 0.99
CA ALA A 45 -4.16 -15.88 -0.04
C ALA A 45 -5.66 -16.10 -0.35
N PHE A 46 -6.36 -15.02 -0.64
CA PHE A 46 -7.72 -15.14 -1.18
C PHE A 46 -7.67 -15.80 -2.57
N PRO A 47 -8.57 -16.76 -2.84
CA PRO A 47 -8.70 -17.33 -4.18
C PRO A 47 -9.02 -16.25 -5.21
N ARG A 48 -8.47 -16.40 -6.41
CA ARG A 48 -8.66 -15.43 -7.49
C ARG A 48 -10.14 -15.08 -7.77
N PRO A 49 -11.09 -16.02 -7.81
CA PRO A 49 -12.50 -15.68 -8.02
C PRO A 49 -13.08 -14.75 -6.94
N VAL A 50 -12.62 -14.88 -5.69
CA VAL A 50 -13.03 -13.99 -4.59
C VAL A 50 -12.48 -12.58 -4.82
N LEU A 51 -11.21 -12.45 -5.19
CA LEU A 51 -10.59 -11.15 -5.50
C LEU A 51 -11.30 -10.47 -6.67
N GLU A 52 -11.61 -11.22 -7.74
CA GLU A 52 -12.32 -10.71 -8.91
C GLU A 52 -13.75 -10.26 -8.55
N ALA A 53 -14.47 -11.01 -7.74
CA ALA A 53 -15.79 -10.65 -7.27
C ALA A 53 -15.77 -9.37 -6.41
N CYS A 54 -14.84 -9.27 -5.47
CA CYS A 54 -14.65 -8.07 -4.64
C CYS A 54 -14.28 -6.85 -5.49
N TYR A 55 -13.37 -7.02 -6.45
CA TYR A 55 -12.96 -5.95 -7.35
C TYR A 55 -14.14 -5.43 -8.19
N LYS A 56 -14.94 -6.33 -8.76
CA LYS A 56 -16.14 -5.99 -9.51
C LYS A 56 -17.15 -5.23 -8.65
N ALA A 57 -17.50 -5.76 -7.48
CA ALA A 57 -18.45 -5.12 -6.55
C ALA A 57 -17.99 -3.72 -6.11
N ALA A 58 -16.68 -3.54 -5.85
CA ALA A 58 -16.14 -2.23 -5.51
C ALA A 58 -16.31 -1.22 -6.65
N HIS A 59 -16.07 -1.63 -7.91
CA HIS A 59 -16.21 -0.74 -9.06
C HIS A 59 -17.66 -0.42 -9.38
N GLU A 60 -18.57 -1.36 -9.20
CA GLU A 60 -20.01 -1.12 -9.29
C GLU A 60 -20.46 -0.07 -8.28
N LEU A 61 -20.02 -0.20 -7.01
CA LEU A 61 -20.29 0.78 -5.96
C LEU A 61 -19.71 2.17 -6.29
N TYR A 62 -18.49 2.25 -6.82
CA TYR A 62 -17.90 3.54 -7.21
C TYR A 62 -18.68 4.20 -8.36
N GLY A 63 -19.23 3.41 -9.28
CA GLY A 63 -20.15 3.89 -10.31
C GLY A 63 -21.41 4.51 -9.71
N GLU A 64 -22.10 3.77 -8.85
CA GLU A 64 -23.30 4.25 -8.15
C GLU A 64 -23.05 5.52 -7.33
N LEU A 65 -21.95 5.58 -6.60
CA LEU A 65 -21.58 6.75 -5.80
C LEU A 65 -21.30 7.96 -6.70
N SER A 66 -20.68 7.73 -7.86
CA SER A 66 -20.41 8.78 -8.85
C SER A 66 -21.69 9.34 -9.48
N GLU A 67 -22.72 8.53 -9.62
CA GLU A 67 -24.04 8.99 -10.10
C GLU A 67 -24.79 9.79 -9.04
N LYS A 68 -24.64 9.39 -7.75
CA LYS A 68 -25.37 10.01 -6.62
C LYS A 68 -24.72 11.29 -6.10
N SER A 69 -23.39 11.46 -6.27
CA SER A 69 -22.63 12.56 -5.71
C SER A 69 -21.68 13.20 -6.72
N PRO A 70 -21.95 14.44 -7.16
CA PRO A 70 -21.03 15.18 -8.03
C PRO A 70 -19.63 15.39 -7.45
N ASP A 71 -19.53 15.59 -6.15
CA ASP A 71 -18.25 15.75 -5.44
C ASP A 71 -17.44 14.44 -5.45
N PHE A 72 -18.11 13.33 -5.15
CA PHE A 72 -17.48 12.02 -5.27
C PHE A 72 -16.99 11.76 -6.69
N LYS A 73 -17.83 12.00 -7.70
CA LYS A 73 -17.46 11.84 -9.11
C LYS A 73 -16.22 12.62 -9.49
N LYS A 74 -16.16 13.90 -9.07
CA LYS A 74 -15.01 14.77 -9.35
C LYS A 74 -13.72 14.25 -8.70
N ILE A 75 -13.78 13.90 -7.43
CA ILE A 75 -12.62 13.39 -6.67
C ILE A 75 -12.18 12.03 -7.23
N TYR A 76 -13.12 11.13 -7.44
CA TYR A 76 -12.84 9.79 -7.94
C TYR A 76 -12.23 9.79 -9.34
N ALA A 77 -12.68 10.67 -10.24
CA ALA A 77 -12.13 10.79 -11.57
C ALA A 77 -10.65 11.25 -11.56
N ALA A 78 -10.30 12.22 -10.71
CA ALA A 78 -8.93 12.66 -10.56
C ALA A 78 -8.05 11.59 -9.91
N TRP A 79 -8.54 10.96 -8.85
CA TRP A 79 -7.84 9.90 -8.14
C TRP A 79 -7.62 8.65 -9.00
N SER A 80 -8.64 8.19 -9.73
CA SER A 80 -8.53 6.99 -10.56
C SER A 80 -7.50 7.16 -11.69
N LYS A 81 -7.47 8.34 -12.31
CA LYS A 81 -6.43 8.65 -13.29
C LYS A 81 -5.03 8.57 -12.68
N PHE A 82 -4.83 9.21 -11.53
CA PHE A 82 -3.54 9.17 -10.82
C PHE A 82 -3.15 7.73 -10.45
N ARG A 83 -4.09 6.95 -9.89
CA ARG A 83 -3.87 5.54 -9.54
C ARG A 83 -3.42 4.72 -10.76
N ASP A 84 -4.07 4.88 -11.91
CA ASP A 84 -3.76 4.10 -13.11
C ASP A 84 -2.38 4.45 -13.66
N ASP A 85 -2.00 5.74 -13.62
CA ASP A 85 -0.65 6.21 -13.95
C ASP A 85 0.39 5.60 -12.98
N GLN A 86 0.08 5.52 -11.67
CA GLN A 86 0.95 4.90 -10.67
C GLN A 86 1.09 3.38 -10.87
N TYR A 87 0.03 2.68 -11.22
CA TYR A 87 0.12 1.25 -11.53
C TYR A 87 1.07 0.97 -12.70
N LEU A 88 1.05 1.84 -13.72
CA LEU A 88 1.97 1.73 -14.83
C LEU A 88 3.43 1.92 -14.38
N TRP A 89 3.68 2.94 -13.55
CA TRP A 89 5.01 3.24 -13.01
C TRP A 89 5.53 2.12 -12.11
N PHE A 90 4.78 1.73 -11.09
CA PHE A 90 5.21 0.72 -10.11
C PHE A 90 5.38 -0.66 -10.72
N ARG A 91 4.63 -0.98 -11.76
CA ARG A 91 4.81 -2.22 -12.52
C ARG A 91 6.21 -2.33 -13.12
N VAL A 92 6.81 -1.23 -13.54
CA VAL A 92 8.15 -1.20 -14.14
C VAL A 92 9.21 -0.96 -13.08
N ALA A 93 9.02 0.03 -12.21
CA ALA A 93 10.04 0.49 -11.27
C ALA A 93 10.30 -0.51 -10.13
N GLU A 94 9.24 -1.04 -9.52
CA GLU A 94 9.36 -1.86 -8.31
C GLU A 94 9.03 -3.34 -8.56
N ASN A 95 7.87 -3.62 -9.16
CA ASN A 95 7.36 -4.98 -9.30
C ASN A 95 8.30 -5.92 -10.07
N THR A 96 9.06 -5.41 -11.03
CA THR A 96 10.03 -6.21 -11.79
C THR A 96 11.16 -6.71 -10.90
N TYR A 97 11.71 -5.83 -10.07
CA TYR A 97 12.78 -6.18 -9.12
C TYR A 97 12.26 -7.05 -7.98
N ASP A 98 11.11 -6.72 -7.42
CA ASP A 98 10.48 -7.47 -6.35
C ASP A 98 10.18 -8.91 -6.76
N ASN A 99 9.59 -9.11 -7.94
CA ASN A 99 9.34 -10.45 -8.47
C ASN A 99 10.63 -11.24 -8.64
N PHE A 100 11.71 -10.60 -9.11
CA PHE A 100 13.01 -11.23 -9.20
C PHE A 100 13.52 -11.65 -7.82
N VAL A 101 13.57 -10.72 -6.85
CA VAL A 101 14.08 -10.99 -5.50
C VAL A 101 13.28 -12.06 -4.77
N TYR A 102 11.96 -12.09 -4.94
CA TYR A 102 11.10 -13.11 -4.32
C TYR A 102 11.26 -14.49 -4.94
N SER A 103 11.70 -14.57 -6.20
CA SER A 103 11.92 -15.83 -6.90
C SER A 103 13.31 -16.43 -6.68
N VAL A 104 14.30 -15.63 -6.29
CA VAL A 104 15.69 -16.06 -6.13
C VAL A 104 15.93 -16.70 -4.76
N LYS A 105 16.55 -17.90 -4.76
CA LYS A 105 17.09 -18.46 -3.52
C LYS A 105 18.24 -17.60 -3.02
N ARG A 106 18.10 -17.02 -1.83
CA ARG A 106 19.20 -16.26 -1.21
C ARG A 106 20.43 -17.14 -1.09
N PRO A 107 21.62 -16.69 -1.53
CA PRO A 107 22.86 -17.38 -1.21
C PRO A 107 23.01 -17.52 0.30
N ALA A 108 23.49 -18.66 0.76
CA ALA A 108 23.76 -18.83 2.17
C ALA A 108 24.70 -17.69 2.64
N ALA A 109 24.38 -17.10 3.78
CA ALA A 109 25.25 -16.05 4.34
C ALA A 109 26.67 -16.61 4.51
N ALA A 110 27.66 -15.91 3.98
CA ALA A 110 29.07 -16.27 4.21
C ALA A 110 29.32 -16.34 5.73
N PRO A 111 30.05 -17.37 6.22
CA PRO A 111 30.35 -17.46 7.65
C PRO A 111 31.06 -16.19 8.10
N ALA A 112 30.59 -15.60 9.20
CA ALA A 112 31.22 -14.42 9.79
C ALA A 112 32.72 -14.74 10.02
N LYS A 113 33.60 -13.95 9.43
CA LYS A 113 35.05 -14.04 9.76
C LYS A 113 35.18 -13.77 11.24
N LYS A 114 35.56 -14.79 11.99
CA LYS A 114 35.98 -14.60 13.38
C LYS A 114 37.25 -13.75 13.32
N GLY A 115 37.15 -12.49 13.74
CA GLY A 115 38.27 -11.63 14.06
C GLY A 115 38.81 -11.95 15.44
#